data_69587a877dc3427df2f8cf2bec81dc42
#
_entry.id   69587a877dc3427df2f8cf2bec81dc42
#
_cell.length_a   1.000
_cell.length_b   1.000
_cell.length_c   1.000
_cell.angle_alpha   90.00
_cell.angle_beta   90.00
_cell.angle_gamma   90.00
#
_symmetry.space_group_name_H-M   'P 1'
#
loop_
_entity.id
_entity.type
_entity.pdbx_description
1 polymer ?
#
loop_
_entity_poly.entity_id
_entity_poly.type
_entity_poly.pdbx_seq_one_letter_code
_entity_poly.pdbx_strand_id
1 'polypeptide(L)'
;MKKKFPAISLSIACVAFLLLLVAVFGKDRMSPDMFKSMFAGFFAEKLTTEQLKEDYVYAIEDEGSKKIKILIAPGHNESSPGAAFLNLREVDMTSELGEEIFGLFKNDDHYEAVLLRGKNGDHPDFTEYFNRERENIARVRDRKRAQMKNYISDGLIRKEEPIPHVTVPEETSLRLYGINMWADEIGASIVLNLHFNDYPRKRINLPGEYSGFSIYIPYDEYGNARVSEAIAEKVLSRLLKYYFVSTYPKEGIGIIPDWELISLGANDTLKAASLLIEYGYIYEPQFKYSQTRKVLMRDMALKTYLGVQDFFGGTSTALSDTAILPYLWDEDISQGDEGKVSVLALQAALASAGFYPPLGKTRDDCPLTGVFKECTRSALASFQENV
;
A
#
# COMPACT_ATOMS: atom_id res chain seq x y z
N MET A 1 34.96 22.82 24.97
CA MET A 1 34.40 21.61 25.61
C MET A 1 32.91 21.80 25.79
N LYS A 2 32.07 21.27 24.88
CA LYS A 2 30.58 21.26 25.02
C LYS A 2 30.21 19.96 25.76
N LYS A 3 29.69 20.07 26.97
CA LYS A 3 29.18 18.92 27.74
C LYS A 3 27.91 18.38 27.05
N LYS A 4 27.99 17.17 26.52
CA LYS A 4 26.81 16.39 26.09
C LYS A 4 26.09 15.93 27.37
N PHE A 5 24.87 16.40 27.61
CA PHE A 5 23.98 15.83 28.61
C PHE A 5 23.41 14.52 28.06
N PRO A 6 23.37 13.44 28.84
CA PRO A 6 22.84 12.17 28.36
C PRO A 6 21.31 12.23 28.23
N ALA A 7 20.79 11.74 27.11
CA ALA A 7 19.34 11.70 26.78
C ALA A 7 18.47 10.95 27.82
N ILE A 8 19.06 10.12 28.64
CA ILE A 8 18.40 9.34 29.72
C ILE A 8 17.88 10.25 30.85
N SER A 9 18.50 11.42 31.09
CA SER A 9 18.08 12.34 32.15
C SER A 9 16.79 13.10 31.81
N LEU A 10 16.51 13.33 30.52
CA LEU A 10 15.32 14.04 30.07
C LEU A 10 14.04 13.19 30.22
N SER A 11 14.13 11.90 29.90
CA SER A 11 13.00 10.96 30.00
C SER A 11 12.56 10.74 31.46
N ILE A 12 13.51 10.63 32.40
CA ILE A 12 13.21 10.46 33.83
C ILE A 12 12.62 11.76 34.41
N ALA A 13 13.11 12.91 34.00
CA ALA A 13 12.57 14.20 34.43
C ALA A 13 11.13 14.43 33.91
N CYS A 14 10.84 14.04 32.68
CA CYS A 14 9.48 14.09 32.13
C CYS A 14 8.49 13.17 32.86
N VAL A 15 8.90 11.94 33.17
CA VAL A 15 8.06 11.00 33.94
C VAL A 15 7.83 11.51 35.37
N ALA A 16 8.84 12.03 36.04
CA ALA A 16 8.72 12.60 37.38
C ALA A 16 7.84 13.86 37.40
N PHE A 17 7.94 14.73 36.39
CA PHE A 17 7.09 15.89 36.23
C PHE A 17 5.62 15.50 35.97
N LEU A 18 5.41 14.47 35.17
CA LEU A 18 4.09 13.86 34.90
C LEU A 18 3.41 13.32 36.17
N LEU A 19 4.17 12.55 36.95
CA LEU A 19 3.68 12.02 38.24
C LEU A 19 3.33 13.15 39.23
N LEU A 20 4.11 14.24 39.19
CA LEU A 20 3.86 15.42 40.02
C LEU A 20 2.58 16.16 39.59
N LEU A 21 2.34 16.29 38.29
CA LEU A 21 1.09 16.90 37.77
C LEU A 21 -0.15 16.09 38.14
N VAL A 22 -0.09 14.75 38.02
CA VAL A 22 -1.17 13.85 38.43
C VAL A 22 -1.41 13.94 39.96
N ALA A 23 -0.33 14.06 40.74
CA ALA A 23 -0.45 14.20 42.21
C ALA A 23 -0.99 15.58 42.64
N VAL A 24 -0.70 16.65 41.90
CA VAL A 24 -1.09 18.04 42.23
C VAL A 24 -2.51 18.36 41.74
N PHE A 25 -2.91 17.89 40.58
CA PHE A 25 -4.18 18.27 39.94
C PHE A 25 -5.30 17.24 40.08
N GLY A 26 -5.00 16.02 40.52
CA GLY A 26 -5.97 14.94 40.64
C GLY A 26 -6.50 14.44 39.30
N LYS A 27 -6.83 13.15 39.23
CA LYS A 27 -7.28 12.48 38.01
C LYS A 27 -8.54 13.10 37.39
N ASP A 28 -9.36 13.75 38.19
CA ASP A 28 -10.69 14.26 37.81
C ASP A 28 -10.68 15.68 37.22
N ARG A 29 -9.54 16.36 37.11
CA ARG A 29 -9.40 17.71 36.57
C ARG A 29 -8.64 17.81 35.24
N MET A 30 -8.15 16.70 34.72
CA MET A 30 -7.49 16.68 33.42
C MET A 30 -8.53 16.46 32.34
N SER A 31 -8.61 17.41 31.39
CA SER A 31 -9.44 17.19 30.21
C SER A 31 -8.92 16.03 29.38
N PRO A 32 -9.78 15.27 28.66
CA PRO A 32 -9.36 14.22 27.74
C PRO A 32 -8.30 14.71 26.74
N ASP A 33 -8.36 15.96 26.30
CA ASP A 33 -7.41 16.55 25.35
C ASP A 33 -6.06 16.87 25.98
N MET A 34 -6.03 17.26 27.26
CA MET A 34 -4.78 17.47 27.99
C MET A 34 -4.08 16.12 28.26
N PHE A 35 -4.86 15.06 28.51
CA PHE A 35 -4.38 13.69 28.66
C PHE A 35 -3.82 13.18 27.30
N LYS A 36 -4.54 13.40 26.19
CA LYS A 36 -4.07 13.08 24.84
C LYS A 36 -2.77 13.79 24.47
N SER A 37 -2.64 15.09 24.75
CA SER A 37 -1.40 15.85 24.47
C SER A 37 -0.21 15.35 25.29
N MET A 38 -0.45 14.86 26.51
CA MET A 38 0.58 14.29 27.38
C MET A 38 1.08 12.93 26.89
N PHE A 39 0.20 12.14 26.26
CA PHE A 39 0.53 10.82 25.69
C PHE A 39 0.86 10.86 24.20
N ALA A 40 0.68 12.00 23.53
CA ALA A 40 1.13 12.19 22.14
C ALA A 40 2.62 11.87 21.95
N GLY A 41 3.44 11.97 22.99
CA GLY A 41 4.84 11.54 22.99
C GLY A 41 5.03 9.99 22.94
N PHE A 42 4.02 9.19 23.26
CA PHE A 42 4.12 7.71 23.14
C PHE A 42 3.93 7.22 21.72
N PHE A 43 3.19 7.96 20.92
CA PHE A 43 3.01 7.76 19.48
C PHE A 43 3.74 8.86 18.70
N ALA A 44 4.85 9.38 19.27
CA ALA A 44 5.69 10.34 18.58
C ALA A 44 6.01 9.81 17.19
N GLU A 45 5.85 10.69 16.20
CA GLU A 45 6.15 10.39 14.80
C GLU A 45 7.54 9.75 14.71
N LYS A 46 7.59 8.49 14.27
CA LYS A 46 8.83 7.70 14.24
C LYS A 46 9.64 7.98 13.00
N LEU A 47 8.95 8.46 11.96
CA LEU A 47 9.49 8.85 10.68
C LEU A 47 8.67 10.04 10.17
N THR A 48 9.30 11.21 10.00
CA THR A 48 8.61 12.37 9.45
C THR A 48 8.72 12.43 7.92
N THR A 49 7.78 13.11 7.30
CA THR A 49 7.80 13.39 5.85
C THR A 49 9.06 14.16 5.46
N GLU A 50 9.43 15.14 6.28
CA GLU A 50 10.61 15.98 6.07
C GLU A 50 11.88 15.16 6.14
N GLN A 51 12.04 14.34 7.17
CA GLN A 51 13.22 13.49 7.34
C GLN A 51 13.38 12.51 6.17
N LEU A 52 12.28 11.87 5.73
CA LEU A 52 12.34 10.93 4.61
C LEU A 52 12.71 11.64 3.30
N LYS A 53 12.23 12.87 3.08
CA LYS A 53 12.60 13.68 1.92
C LYS A 53 14.05 14.18 1.98
N GLU A 54 14.55 14.54 3.14
CA GLU A 54 15.96 14.87 3.35
C GLU A 54 16.86 13.67 3.04
N ASP A 55 16.54 12.49 3.58
CA ASP A 55 17.26 11.25 3.30
C ASP A 55 17.31 10.93 1.79
N TYR A 56 16.23 11.20 1.05
CA TYR A 56 16.17 11.01 -0.40
C TYR A 56 17.11 11.94 -1.16
N VAL A 57 17.20 13.22 -0.77
CA VAL A 57 18.12 14.19 -1.41
C VAL A 57 19.57 13.80 -1.15
N TYR A 58 19.90 13.44 0.09
CA TYR A 58 21.25 13.03 0.46
C TYR A 58 21.68 11.70 -0.20
N ALA A 59 20.72 10.84 -0.58
CA ALA A 59 21.04 9.56 -1.22
C ALA A 59 21.83 9.69 -2.53
N ILE A 60 21.81 10.86 -3.18
CA ILE A 60 22.52 11.12 -4.44
C ILE A 60 23.74 12.01 -4.23
N GLU A 61 23.69 12.98 -3.31
CA GLU A 61 24.71 14.03 -3.19
C GLU A 61 26.03 13.52 -2.60
N ASP A 62 26.00 12.38 -1.91
CA ASP A 62 27.19 11.84 -1.22
C ASP A 62 27.42 10.37 -1.63
N GLU A 63 28.55 10.08 -2.30
CA GLU A 63 28.98 8.71 -2.62
C GLU A 63 29.17 7.92 -1.33
N GLY A 64 28.18 7.11 -0.95
CA GLY A 64 28.15 6.33 0.30
C GLY A 64 27.00 6.71 1.23
N SER A 65 26.14 7.65 0.85
CA SER A 65 24.93 7.98 1.60
C SER A 65 23.94 6.81 1.62
N LYS A 66 23.14 6.78 2.66
CA LYS A 66 22.12 5.73 2.85
C LYS A 66 20.97 5.93 1.88
N LYS A 67 20.81 4.99 0.92
CA LYS A 67 19.66 4.96 0.00
C LYS A 67 18.33 4.75 0.76
N ILE A 68 17.24 5.23 0.18
CA ILE A 68 15.90 4.93 0.69
C ILE A 68 15.62 3.43 0.51
N LYS A 69 15.50 2.72 1.61
CA LYS A 69 15.23 1.28 1.57
C LYS A 69 13.72 1.02 1.46
N ILE A 70 13.32 0.33 0.40
CA ILE A 70 11.93 -0.03 0.13
C ILE A 70 11.77 -1.54 0.20
N LEU A 71 10.90 -2.01 1.10
CA LEU A 71 10.47 -3.40 1.16
C LEU A 71 9.20 -3.57 0.33
N ILE A 72 9.29 -4.35 -0.75
CA ILE A 72 8.15 -4.78 -1.55
C ILE A 72 7.67 -6.11 -0.99
N ALA A 73 6.46 -6.13 -0.45
CA ALA A 73 5.87 -7.25 0.25
C ALA A 73 4.62 -7.78 -0.49
N PRO A 74 4.78 -8.67 -1.51
CA PRO A 74 3.65 -9.36 -2.11
C PRO A 74 2.86 -10.14 -1.07
N GLY A 75 1.56 -9.89 -0.99
CA GLY A 75 0.66 -10.56 -0.05
C GLY A 75 0.60 -12.06 -0.27
N HIS A 76 0.26 -12.79 0.79
CA HIS A 76 0.08 -14.23 0.80
C HIS A 76 1.36 -15.06 0.58
N ASN A 77 1.23 -16.37 0.54
CA ASN A 77 2.25 -17.37 0.20
C ASN A 77 1.56 -18.69 -0.16
N GLU A 78 2.31 -19.72 -0.53
CA GLU A 78 1.72 -21.01 -0.94
C GLU A 78 0.91 -21.70 0.17
N SER A 79 1.24 -21.49 1.45
CA SER A 79 0.47 -22.06 2.57
C SER A 79 -0.81 -21.27 2.90
N SER A 80 -0.90 -20.02 2.45
CA SER A 80 -2.06 -19.13 2.61
C SER A 80 -2.21 -18.30 1.33
N PRO A 81 -2.74 -18.89 0.24
CA PRO A 81 -2.64 -18.33 -1.12
C PRO A 81 -3.56 -17.13 -1.39
N GLY A 82 -4.39 -16.72 -0.43
CA GLY A 82 -5.30 -15.59 -0.59
C GLY A 82 -6.51 -15.92 -1.44
N ALA A 83 -7.04 -14.90 -2.08
CA ALA A 83 -8.19 -15.01 -2.96
C ALA A 83 -7.90 -15.88 -4.20
N ALA A 84 -8.96 -16.51 -4.73
CA ALA A 84 -8.87 -17.27 -5.97
C ALA A 84 -10.16 -17.08 -6.81
N PHE A 85 -10.00 -16.90 -8.11
CA PHE A 85 -11.12 -16.80 -9.04
C PHE A 85 -10.78 -17.48 -10.37
N LEU A 86 -11.55 -18.51 -10.74
CA LEU A 86 -11.26 -19.36 -11.91
C LEU A 86 -9.82 -19.91 -11.83
N ASN A 87 -8.95 -19.52 -12.75
CA ASN A 87 -7.54 -19.91 -12.81
C ASN A 87 -6.58 -18.84 -12.21
N LEU A 88 -7.13 -17.81 -11.56
CA LEU A 88 -6.34 -16.78 -10.90
C LEU A 88 -6.17 -17.13 -9.43
N ARG A 89 -4.96 -16.95 -8.89
CA ARG A 89 -4.66 -16.99 -7.46
C ARG A 89 -3.97 -15.68 -7.07
N GLU A 90 -4.38 -15.10 -5.97
CA GLU A 90 -3.82 -13.84 -5.49
C GLU A 90 -2.31 -13.93 -5.25
N VAL A 91 -1.85 -15.04 -4.67
CA VAL A 91 -0.42 -15.29 -4.44
C VAL A 91 0.45 -15.20 -5.70
N ASP A 92 -0.08 -15.63 -6.86
CA ASP A 92 0.63 -15.54 -8.14
C ASP A 92 0.61 -14.10 -8.67
N MET A 93 -0.55 -13.44 -8.60
CA MET A 93 -0.74 -12.07 -9.08
C MET A 93 0.10 -11.08 -8.29
N THR A 94 0.14 -11.21 -6.96
CA THR A 94 0.97 -10.35 -6.11
C THR A 94 2.47 -10.57 -6.33
N SER A 95 2.91 -11.80 -6.61
CA SER A 95 4.31 -12.08 -6.97
C SER A 95 4.69 -11.43 -8.31
N GLU A 96 3.83 -11.56 -9.34
CA GLU A 96 4.06 -10.97 -10.66
C GLU A 96 4.18 -9.44 -10.54
N LEU A 97 3.25 -8.81 -9.84
CA LEU A 97 3.25 -7.36 -9.61
C LEU A 97 4.46 -6.91 -8.77
N GLY A 98 4.81 -7.68 -7.74
CA GLY A 98 5.95 -7.38 -6.87
C GLY A 98 7.28 -7.41 -7.62
N GLU A 99 7.48 -8.35 -8.55
CA GLU A 99 8.68 -8.41 -9.40
C GLU A 99 8.76 -7.19 -10.33
N GLU A 100 7.64 -6.72 -10.90
CA GLU A 100 7.60 -5.52 -11.74
C GLU A 100 7.94 -4.25 -10.92
N ILE A 101 7.34 -4.07 -9.74
CA ILE A 101 7.65 -2.94 -8.83
C ILE A 101 9.10 -2.98 -8.37
N PHE A 102 9.59 -4.16 -7.97
CA PHE A 102 10.97 -4.36 -7.54
C PHE A 102 11.96 -3.97 -8.65
N GLY A 103 11.69 -4.37 -9.91
CA GLY A 103 12.52 -4.03 -11.05
C GLY A 103 12.65 -2.52 -11.27
N LEU A 104 11.57 -1.75 -11.06
CA LEU A 104 11.58 -0.30 -11.19
C LEU A 104 12.44 0.36 -10.10
N PHE A 105 12.23 0.02 -8.83
CA PHE A 105 13.01 0.59 -7.72
C PHE A 105 14.47 0.14 -7.72
N LYS A 106 14.75 -1.12 -8.11
CA LYS A 106 16.12 -1.64 -8.18
C LYS A 106 16.99 -0.91 -9.20
N ASN A 107 16.38 -0.40 -10.27
CA ASN A 107 17.07 0.32 -11.34
C ASN A 107 17.17 1.85 -11.08
N ASP A 108 16.77 2.30 -9.92
CA ASP A 108 16.84 3.70 -9.50
C ASP A 108 17.84 3.85 -8.35
N ASP A 109 18.88 4.65 -8.56
CA ASP A 109 19.99 4.79 -7.62
C ASP A 109 19.63 5.44 -6.27
N HIS A 110 18.47 6.08 -6.18
CA HIS A 110 17.97 6.62 -4.90
C HIS A 110 17.53 5.53 -3.93
N TYR A 111 17.27 4.32 -4.42
CA TYR A 111 16.62 3.27 -3.64
C TYR A 111 17.50 2.04 -3.45
N GLU A 112 17.32 1.40 -2.30
CA GLU A 112 17.69 0.03 -2.04
C GLU A 112 16.42 -0.80 -1.96
N ALA A 113 16.07 -1.47 -3.07
CA ALA A 113 14.87 -2.28 -3.14
C ALA A 113 15.09 -3.69 -2.58
N VAL A 114 14.16 -4.17 -1.76
CA VAL A 114 14.14 -5.53 -1.22
C VAL A 114 12.80 -6.16 -1.57
N LEU A 115 12.81 -7.32 -2.22
CA LEU A 115 11.61 -8.10 -2.54
C LEU A 115 11.42 -9.19 -1.49
N LEU A 116 10.36 -9.11 -0.69
CA LEU A 116 10.08 -10.10 0.36
C LEU A 116 9.83 -11.51 -0.21
N ARG A 117 9.12 -11.59 -1.33
CA ARG A 117 8.74 -12.86 -1.99
C ARG A 117 8.61 -12.66 -3.49
N GLY A 118 9.29 -13.50 -4.25
CA GLY A 118 9.12 -13.61 -5.69
C GLY A 118 8.50 -14.95 -6.09
N LYS A 119 8.56 -15.29 -7.38
CA LYS A 119 8.08 -16.58 -7.91
C LYS A 119 8.79 -17.79 -7.32
N ASN A 120 10.02 -17.62 -6.84
CA ASN A 120 10.83 -18.70 -6.26
C ASN A 120 10.66 -18.85 -4.73
N GLY A 121 9.71 -18.12 -4.13
CA GLY A 121 9.46 -18.12 -2.69
C GLY A 121 9.99 -16.89 -1.96
N ASP A 122 10.09 -17.00 -0.64
CA ASP A 122 10.50 -15.92 0.24
C ASP A 122 11.98 -15.55 0.08
N HIS A 123 12.31 -14.30 0.40
CA HIS A 123 13.70 -13.84 0.49
C HIS A 123 14.47 -14.70 1.50
N PRO A 124 15.66 -15.21 1.16
CA PRO A 124 16.42 -16.10 2.06
C PRO A 124 16.68 -15.48 3.43
N ASP A 125 17.07 -14.19 3.48
CA ASP A 125 17.37 -13.49 4.73
C ASP A 125 16.13 -13.34 5.61
N PHE A 126 14.94 -13.12 5.00
CA PHE A 126 13.69 -13.13 5.75
C PHE A 126 13.38 -14.50 6.33
N THR A 127 13.58 -15.56 5.54
CA THR A 127 13.36 -16.93 5.99
C THR A 127 14.27 -17.28 7.18
N GLU A 128 15.55 -16.92 7.08
CA GLU A 128 16.51 -17.11 8.18
C GLU A 128 16.11 -16.31 9.43
N TYR A 129 15.81 -15.01 9.24
CA TYR A 129 15.35 -14.13 10.29
C TYR A 129 14.11 -14.69 11.01
N PHE A 130 13.07 -15.03 10.24
CA PHE A 130 11.81 -15.54 10.79
C PHE A 130 11.99 -16.81 11.60
N ASN A 131 12.83 -17.73 11.11
CA ASN A 131 13.13 -18.98 11.84
C ASN A 131 13.91 -18.71 13.12
N ARG A 132 14.91 -17.83 13.08
CA ARG A 132 15.73 -17.46 14.24
C ARG A 132 14.93 -16.70 15.30
N GLU A 133 14.10 -15.76 14.89
CA GLU A 133 13.39 -14.84 15.78
C GLU A 133 11.98 -15.29 16.15
N ARG A 134 11.53 -16.46 15.72
CA ARG A 134 10.14 -16.92 15.84
C ARG A 134 9.54 -16.74 17.25
N GLU A 135 10.27 -17.17 18.28
CA GLU A 135 9.81 -17.02 19.67
C GLU A 135 9.78 -15.56 20.13
N ASN A 136 10.74 -14.75 19.66
CA ASN A 136 10.79 -13.34 19.97
C ASN A 136 9.63 -12.60 19.29
N ILE A 137 9.33 -12.92 18.03
CA ILE A 137 8.19 -12.38 17.28
C ILE A 137 6.89 -12.66 18.03
N ALA A 138 6.68 -13.89 18.52
CA ALA A 138 5.50 -14.26 19.29
C ALA A 138 5.39 -13.41 20.59
N ARG A 139 6.50 -13.29 21.34
CA ARG A 139 6.52 -12.47 22.56
C ARG A 139 6.25 -11.00 22.31
N VAL A 140 6.84 -10.43 21.25
CA VAL A 140 6.61 -9.02 20.87
C VAL A 140 5.15 -8.80 20.47
N ARG A 141 4.59 -9.65 19.62
CA ARG A 141 3.19 -9.64 19.23
C ARG A 141 2.25 -9.63 20.46
N ASP A 142 2.42 -10.58 21.35
CA ASP A 142 1.53 -10.74 22.50
C ASP A 142 1.63 -9.55 23.46
N ARG A 143 2.85 -9.05 23.69
CA ARG A 143 3.09 -7.84 24.48
C ARG A 143 2.42 -6.60 23.83
N LYS A 144 2.59 -6.39 22.54
CA LYS A 144 2.05 -5.24 21.81
C LYS A 144 0.51 -5.30 21.76
N ARG A 145 -0.08 -6.47 21.56
CA ARG A 145 -1.53 -6.68 21.65
C ARG A 145 -2.08 -6.34 23.04
N ALA A 146 -1.42 -6.80 24.09
CA ALA A 146 -1.82 -6.50 25.48
C ALA A 146 -1.70 -5.00 25.76
N GLN A 147 -0.63 -4.35 25.32
CA GLN A 147 -0.41 -2.92 25.48
C GLN A 147 -1.52 -2.12 24.76
N MET A 148 -1.83 -2.46 23.49
CA MET A 148 -2.89 -1.80 22.73
C MET A 148 -4.27 -1.96 23.38
N LYS A 149 -4.56 -3.17 23.88
CA LYS A 149 -5.81 -3.42 24.62
C LYS A 149 -5.95 -2.49 25.84
N ASN A 150 -4.86 -2.27 26.57
CA ASN A 150 -4.86 -1.33 27.70
C ASN A 150 -5.08 0.10 27.23
N TYR A 151 -4.42 0.56 26.16
CA TYR A 151 -4.61 1.91 25.62
C TYR A 151 -6.07 2.17 25.19
N ILE A 152 -6.72 1.17 24.57
CA ILE A 152 -8.13 1.26 24.21
C ILE A 152 -9.01 1.30 25.46
N SER A 153 -8.76 0.43 26.46
CA SER A 153 -9.55 0.40 27.70
C SER A 153 -9.42 1.68 28.51
N ASP A 154 -8.26 2.32 28.47
CA ASP A 154 -7.96 3.56 29.17
C ASP A 154 -8.44 4.81 28.39
N GLY A 155 -9.04 4.62 27.21
CA GLY A 155 -9.54 5.70 26.34
C GLY A 155 -8.44 6.54 25.68
N LEU A 156 -7.21 6.04 25.65
CA LEU A 156 -6.05 6.72 25.02
C LEU A 156 -6.07 6.58 23.50
N ILE A 157 -6.66 5.51 22.99
CA ILE A 157 -6.92 5.25 21.58
C ILE A 157 -8.41 5.06 21.40
N ARG A 158 -8.98 5.80 20.43
CA ARG A 158 -10.37 5.65 20.04
C ARG A 158 -10.48 4.55 19.00
N LYS A 159 -11.21 3.48 19.34
CA LYS A 159 -11.54 2.43 18.38
C LYS A 159 -12.66 2.92 17.47
N GLU A 160 -12.36 3.07 16.18
CA GLU A 160 -13.40 3.22 15.15
C GLU A 160 -13.87 1.84 14.67
N GLU A 161 -15.05 1.76 14.03
CA GLU A 161 -15.49 0.51 13.42
C GLU A 161 -14.61 0.22 12.20
N PRO A 162 -13.80 -0.85 12.24
CA PRO A 162 -12.94 -1.20 11.12
C PRO A 162 -13.75 -1.71 9.94
N ILE A 163 -13.12 -1.72 8.77
CA ILE A 163 -13.58 -2.57 7.68
C ILE A 163 -13.45 -4.02 8.16
N PRO A 164 -14.47 -4.87 8.00
CA PRO A 164 -14.37 -6.25 8.45
C PRO A 164 -13.29 -7.00 7.69
N HIS A 165 -12.27 -7.44 8.41
CA HIS A 165 -11.22 -8.31 7.87
C HIS A 165 -11.42 -9.75 8.32
N VAL A 166 -10.95 -10.69 7.50
CA VAL A 166 -10.95 -12.12 7.85
C VAL A 166 -9.91 -12.35 8.94
N THR A 167 -10.31 -13.03 10.01
CA THR A 167 -9.37 -13.45 11.05
C THR A 167 -8.34 -14.42 10.46
N VAL A 168 -7.08 -14.02 10.45
CA VAL A 168 -5.99 -14.85 9.93
C VAL A 168 -5.58 -15.95 10.91
N PRO A 169 -5.17 -17.14 10.42
CA PRO A 169 -4.60 -18.19 11.25
C PRO A 169 -3.40 -17.70 12.05
N GLU A 170 -3.14 -18.36 13.18
CA GLU A 170 -2.05 -18.00 14.10
C GLU A 170 -0.69 -17.91 13.41
N GLU A 171 -0.37 -18.87 12.54
CA GLU A 171 0.88 -18.92 11.79
C GLU A 171 0.99 -17.73 10.80
N THR A 172 -0.08 -17.41 10.10
CA THR A 172 -0.14 -16.23 9.22
C THR A 172 0.05 -14.95 10.02
N SER A 173 -0.62 -14.84 11.17
CA SER A 173 -0.46 -13.69 12.06
C SER A 173 1.00 -13.55 12.51
N LEU A 174 1.63 -14.64 12.95
CA LEU A 174 3.03 -14.64 13.39
C LEU A 174 3.97 -14.20 12.26
N ARG A 175 3.73 -14.69 11.04
CA ARG A 175 4.51 -14.31 9.87
C ARG A 175 4.38 -12.80 9.56
N LEU A 176 3.17 -12.23 9.62
CA LEU A 176 2.96 -10.80 9.37
C LEU A 176 3.68 -9.93 10.42
N TYR A 177 3.63 -10.30 11.71
CA TYR A 177 4.45 -9.61 12.73
C TYR A 177 5.95 -9.77 12.46
N GLY A 178 6.37 -10.95 11.96
CA GLY A 178 7.75 -11.20 11.56
C GLY A 178 8.20 -10.29 10.41
N ILE A 179 7.34 -10.03 9.42
CA ILE A 179 7.60 -9.12 8.31
C ILE A 179 7.81 -7.69 8.83
N ASN A 180 6.95 -7.20 9.71
CA ASN A 180 7.09 -5.88 10.31
C ASN A 180 8.39 -5.74 11.10
N MET A 181 8.73 -6.72 11.91
CA MET A 181 9.97 -6.71 12.70
C MET A 181 11.21 -6.81 11.80
N TRP A 182 11.15 -7.59 10.73
CA TRP A 182 12.23 -7.70 9.76
C TRP A 182 12.39 -6.40 8.95
N ALA A 183 11.30 -5.74 8.58
CA ALA A 183 11.34 -4.42 7.94
C ALA A 183 12.08 -3.40 8.82
N ASP A 184 11.80 -3.39 10.13
CA ASP A 184 12.51 -2.55 11.10
C ASP A 184 13.99 -2.96 11.25
N GLU A 185 14.30 -4.27 11.26
CA GLU A 185 15.67 -4.81 11.37
C GLU A 185 16.55 -4.40 10.19
N ILE A 186 16.03 -4.53 8.97
CA ILE A 186 16.76 -4.11 7.75
C ILE A 186 16.79 -2.59 7.55
N GLY A 187 16.08 -1.84 8.39
CA GLY A 187 15.96 -0.38 8.30
C GLY A 187 15.18 0.08 7.07
N ALA A 188 14.09 -0.62 6.72
CA ALA A 188 13.19 -0.17 5.67
C ALA A 188 12.59 1.19 6.02
N SER A 189 12.54 2.10 5.05
CA SER A 189 11.90 3.40 5.14
C SER A 189 10.46 3.36 4.67
N ILE A 190 10.18 2.50 3.68
CA ILE A 190 8.85 2.31 3.08
C ILE A 190 8.57 0.81 2.94
N VAL A 191 7.35 0.39 3.26
CA VAL A 191 6.84 -0.97 3.03
C VAL A 191 5.62 -0.89 2.12
N LEU A 192 5.69 -1.55 0.96
CA LEU A 192 4.58 -1.66 0.01
C LEU A 192 4.00 -3.07 0.07
N ASN A 193 2.84 -3.22 0.70
CA ASN A 193 2.11 -4.48 0.75
C ASN A 193 1.17 -4.54 -0.47
N LEU A 194 1.28 -5.58 -1.27
CA LEU A 194 0.59 -5.72 -2.56
C LEU A 194 -0.47 -6.82 -2.46
N HIS A 195 -1.71 -6.47 -2.77
CA HIS A 195 -2.86 -7.36 -2.65
C HIS A 195 -3.85 -7.23 -3.81
N PHE A 196 -4.74 -8.21 -3.93
CA PHE A 196 -5.93 -8.19 -4.77
C PHE A 196 -7.12 -8.62 -3.94
N ASN A 197 -8.08 -7.73 -3.81
CA ASN A 197 -9.26 -7.90 -2.94
C ASN A 197 -10.18 -9.06 -3.43
N ASP A 198 -10.97 -9.58 -2.53
CA ASP A 198 -12.10 -10.48 -2.81
C ASP A 198 -13.30 -10.06 -1.95
N TYR A 199 -14.49 -10.33 -2.41
CA TYR A 199 -15.72 -10.11 -1.66
C TYR A 199 -16.62 -11.34 -1.76
N PRO A 200 -17.39 -11.68 -0.71
CA PRO A 200 -18.25 -12.86 -0.74
C PRO A 200 -19.10 -12.94 -1.99
N ARG A 201 -18.96 -14.04 -2.73
CA ARG A 201 -19.63 -14.29 -4.01
C ARG A 201 -20.82 -15.24 -3.83
N LYS A 202 -21.91 -14.98 -4.54
CA LYS A 202 -23.09 -15.88 -4.56
C LYS A 202 -22.75 -17.28 -5.06
N ARG A 203 -21.80 -17.38 -5.99
CA ARG A 203 -21.21 -18.64 -6.51
C ARG A 203 -19.74 -18.42 -6.79
N ILE A 204 -18.92 -19.43 -6.55
CA ILE A 204 -17.47 -19.37 -6.69
C ILE A 204 -16.98 -18.92 -8.08
N ASN A 205 -17.75 -19.22 -9.13
CA ASN A 205 -17.40 -18.91 -10.52
C ASN A 205 -18.05 -17.62 -11.06
N LEU A 206 -18.77 -16.86 -10.22
CA LEU A 206 -19.33 -15.57 -10.58
C LEU A 206 -18.53 -14.46 -9.92
N PRO A 207 -18.41 -13.28 -10.58
CA PRO A 207 -17.79 -12.12 -9.93
C PRO A 207 -18.58 -11.72 -8.68
N GLY A 208 -17.91 -11.05 -7.75
CA GLY A 208 -18.51 -10.39 -6.59
C GLY A 208 -19.24 -9.11 -6.99
N GLU A 209 -19.69 -8.39 -5.96
CA GLU A 209 -20.51 -7.18 -6.11
C GLU A 209 -19.67 -5.92 -6.36
N TYR A 210 -18.46 -5.88 -5.80
CA TYR A 210 -17.61 -4.69 -5.81
C TYR A 210 -16.46 -4.82 -6.79
N SER A 211 -15.88 -3.67 -7.16
CA SER A 211 -14.80 -3.51 -8.11
C SER A 211 -13.96 -2.28 -7.76
N GLY A 212 -12.78 -2.13 -8.36
CA GLY A 212 -11.89 -0.99 -8.14
C GLY A 212 -10.83 -1.24 -7.08
N PHE A 213 -9.89 -0.29 -6.96
CA PHE A 213 -8.75 -0.38 -6.06
C PHE A 213 -8.96 0.41 -4.76
N SER A 214 -8.20 0.06 -3.72
CA SER A 214 -8.14 0.81 -2.46
C SER A 214 -6.72 0.82 -1.90
N ILE A 215 -6.38 1.83 -1.10
CA ILE A 215 -5.10 1.94 -0.41
C ILE A 215 -5.37 2.05 1.08
N TYR A 216 -4.93 1.06 1.83
CA TYR A 216 -4.97 1.10 3.29
C TYR A 216 -3.67 1.67 3.84
N ILE A 217 -3.78 2.49 4.86
CA ILE A 217 -2.67 3.11 5.58
C ILE A 217 -2.79 2.83 7.08
N PRO A 218 -1.71 2.97 7.86
CA PRO A 218 -1.78 2.89 9.30
C PRO A 218 -2.78 3.87 9.89
N TYR A 219 -3.42 3.48 10.98
CA TYR A 219 -4.38 4.31 11.70
C TYR A 219 -3.72 5.63 12.17
N ASP A 220 -4.46 6.72 12.14
CA ASP A 220 -3.98 8.10 12.34
C ASP A 220 -3.15 8.32 13.61
N GLU A 221 -3.40 7.52 14.65
CA GLU A 221 -2.69 7.62 15.92
C GLU A 221 -1.35 6.83 15.92
N TYR A 222 -1.03 6.08 14.85
CA TYR A 222 0.27 5.38 14.74
C TYR A 222 1.38 6.30 14.23
N GLY A 223 2.60 6.08 14.73
CA GLY A 223 3.74 6.97 14.46
C GLY A 223 4.22 7.01 13.00
N ASN A 224 3.68 6.15 12.13
CA ASN A 224 3.97 6.11 10.69
C ASN A 224 2.76 6.52 9.81
N ALA A 225 1.64 6.94 10.40
CA ALA A 225 0.40 7.22 9.67
C ALA A 225 0.56 8.38 8.67
N ARG A 226 1.03 9.54 9.13
CA ARG A 226 1.09 10.77 8.30
C ARG A 226 2.00 10.63 7.08
N VAL A 227 3.17 10.02 7.25
CA VAL A 227 4.08 9.80 6.12
C VAL A 227 3.52 8.76 5.16
N SER A 228 2.81 7.75 5.66
CA SER A 228 2.10 6.77 4.83
C SER A 228 0.98 7.41 4.01
N GLU A 229 0.17 8.28 4.62
CA GLU A 229 -0.89 9.04 3.96
C GLU A 229 -0.32 9.92 2.84
N ALA A 230 0.75 10.68 3.11
CA ALA A 230 1.37 11.55 2.13
C ALA A 230 1.91 10.80 0.90
N ILE A 231 2.41 9.57 1.06
CA ILE A 231 2.80 8.70 -0.05
C ILE A 231 1.56 8.14 -0.75
N ALA A 232 0.56 7.69 0.01
CA ALA A 232 -0.67 7.11 -0.53
C ALA A 232 -1.44 8.09 -1.43
N GLU A 233 -1.51 9.38 -1.07
CA GLU A 233 -2.13 10.42 -1.90
C GLU A 233 -1.48 10.52 -3.30
N LYS A 234 -0.17 10.41 -3.40
CA LYS A 234 0.54 10.46 -4.67
C LYS A 234 0.30 9.19 -5.49
N VAL A 235 0.36 8.02 -4.85
CA VAL A 235 0.06 6.73 -5.50
C VAL A 235 -1.39 6.71 -5.99
N LEU A 236 -2.36 7.14 -5.16
CA LEU A 236 -3.77 7.28 -5.54
C LEU A 236 -3.94 8.15 -6.78
N SER A 237 -3.34 9.33 -6.79
CA SER A 237 -3.40 10.26 -7.92
C SER A 237 -2.92 9.63 -9.23
N ARG A 238 -1.83 8.85 -9.18
CA ARG A 238 -1.29 8.14 -10.35
C ARG A 238 -2.19 7.01 -10.82
N LEU A 239 -2.75 6.20 -9.90
CA LEU A 239 -3.64 5.09 -10.23
C LEU A 239 -4.97 5.60 -10.82
N LEU A 240 -5.52 6.70 -10.33
CA LEU A 240 -6.76 7.31 -10.82
C LEU A 240 -6.69 7.73 -12.30
N LYS A 241 -5.52 7.75 -12.93
CA LYS A 241 -5.43 8.04 -14.36
C LYS A 241 -6.24 7.06 -15.21
N TYR A 242 -6.19 5.76 -14.88
CA TYR A 242 -6.86 4.70 -15.64
C TYR A 242 -7.76 3.80 -14.79
N TYR A 243 -7.55 3.76 -13.48
CA TYR A 243 -8.31 2.93 -12.55
C TYR A 243 -9.28 3.80 -11.74
N PHE A 244 -10.15 3.17 -10.98
CA PHE A 244 -11.12 3.85 -10.12
C PHE A 244 -11.08 3.24 -8.72
N VAL A 245 -11.44 4.05 -7.72
CA VAL A 245 -11.49 3.59 -6.32
C VAL A 245 -12.57 2.54 -6.13
N SER A 246 -12.42 1.71 -5.13
CA SER A 246 -13.35 0.65 -4.79
C SER A 246 -14.79 1.15 -4.69
N THR A 247 -15.71 0.39 -5.29
CA THR A 247 -17.16 0.63 -5.18
C THR A 247 -17.75 0.13 -3.87
N TYR A 248 -16.94 -0.57 -3.04
CA TYR A 248 -17.36 -0.91 -1.69
C TYR A 248 -17.48 0.38 -0.85
N PRO A 249 -18.68 0.66 -0.24
CA PRO A 249 -18.94 1.98 0.35
C PRO A 249 -17.92 2.42 1.41
N LYS A 250 -17.34 1.49 2.15
CA LYS A 250 -16.32 1.78 3.18
C LYS A 250 -14.92 2.08 2.59
N GLU A 251 -14.68 1.70 1.35
CA GLU A 251 -13.41 1.90 0.61
C GLU A 251 -13.49 3.05 -0.40
N GLY A 252 -14.67 3.58 -0.66
CA GLY A 252 -14.93 4.56 -1.74
C GLY A 252 -14.21 5.90 -1.60
N ILE A 253 -13.58 6.17 -0.45
CA ILE A 253 -12.70 7.34 -0.27
C ILE A 253 -11.30 7.12 -0.86
N GLY A 254 -10.94 5.88 -1.18
CA GLY A 254 -9.69 5.50 -1.83
C GLY A 254 -8.49 5.31 -0.91
N ILE A 255 -8.34 6.10 0.15
CA ILE A 255 -7.31 5.94 1.21
C ILE A 255 -8.03 5.68 2.52
N ILE A 256 -7.72 4.55 3.16
CA ILE A 256 -8.44 4.04 4.32
C ILE A 256 -7.46 3.85 5.48
N PRO A 257 -7.56 4.65 6.56
CA PRO A 257 -6.85 4.37 7.81
C PRO A 257 -7.38 3.08 8.43
N ASP A 258 -6.47 2.16 8.79
CA ASP A 258 -6.84 0.88 9.41
C ASP A 258 -5.92 0.56 10.59
N TRP A 259 -6.52 0.13 11.70
CA TRP A 259 -5.81 -0.16 12.94
C TRP A 259 -5.65 -1.67 13.20
N GLU A 260 -6.34 -2.53 12.45
CA GLU A 260 -6.32 -4.00 12.61
C GLU A 260 -5.37 -4.72 11.64
N LEU A 261 -5.09 -4.12 10.47
CA LEU A 261 -4.22 -4.73 9.46
C LEU A 261 -2.78 -4.84 9.96
N ILE A 262 -2.35 -6.08 10.22
CA ILE A 262 -1.01 -6.37 10.78
C ILE A 262 0.09 -5.87 9.85
N SER A 263 -0.06 -6.03 8.56
CA SER A 263 0.92 -5.61 7.53
C SER A 263 1.15 -4.09 7.50
N LEU A 264 0.23 -3.29 8.03
CA LEU A 264 0.39 -1.85 8.18
C LEU A 264 1.06 -1.45 9.51
N GLY A 265 1.41 -2.41 10.35
CA GLY A 265 1.98 -2.16 11.68
C GLY A 265 0.94 -2.08 12.78
N ALA A 266 -0.16 -2.84 12.68
CA ALA A 266 -1.14 -2.92 13.75
C ALA A 266 -0.48 -3.10 15.14
N ASN A 267 -1.06 -2.51 16.16
CA ASN A 267 -0.50 -2.44 17.51
C ASN A 267 0.85 -1.70 17.59
N ASP A 268 1.10 -0.76 16.67
CA ASP A 268 2.32 0.06 16.62
C ASP A 268 3.60 -0.80 16.48
N THR A 269 3.57 -1.77 15.56
CA THR A 269 4.65 -2.76 15.37
C THR A 269 5.57 -2.47 14.17
N LEU A 270 5.36 -1.37 13.45
CA LEU A 270 6.17 -0.98 12.28
C LEU A 270 6.53 0.50 12.36
N LYS A 271 7.78 0.85 12.06
CA LYS A 271 8.25 2.25 12.03
C LYS A 271 8.21 2.85 10.63
N ALA A 272 8.43 2.03 9.60
CA ALA A 272 8.44 2.46 8.21
C ALA A 272 7.07 3.03 7.79
N ALA A 273 7.08 3.96 6.82
CA ALA A 273 5.86 4.28 6.08
C ALA A 273 5.30 3.00 5.45
N SER A 274 4.00 2.76 5.56
CA SER A 274 3.42 1.50 5.09
C SER A 274 2.12 1.73 4.35
N LEU A 275 2.02 1.14 3.16
CA LEU A 275 0.82 1.11 2.35
C LEU A 275 0.44 -0.34 2.09
N LEU A 276 -0.85 -0.67 2.17
CA LEU A 276 -1.40 -1.90 1.62
C LEU A 276 -2.32 -1.51 0.46
N ILE A 277 -1.94 -1.93 -0.74
CA ILE A 277 -2.65 -1.55 -1.96
C ILE A 277 -3.40 -2.78 -2.48
N GLU A 278 -4.72 -2.70 -2.45
CA GLU A 278 -5.63 -3.61 -3.13
C GLU A 278 -5.81 -3.10 -4.55
N TYR A 279 -5.14 -3.70 -5.55
CA TYR A 279 -5.12 -3.20 -6.93
C TYR A 279 -6.40 -3.48 -7.72
N GLY A 280 -7.36 -4.09 -7.10
CA GLY A 280 -8.68 -4.42 -7.63
C GLY A 280 -9.16 -5.74 -7.06
N TYR A 281 -10.39 -6.12 -7.40
CA TYR A 281 -10.93 -7.41 -6.98
C TYR A 281 -10.52 -8.50 -7.97
N ILE A 282 -10.04 -9.64 -7.47
CA ILE A 282 -9.46 -10.71 -8.28
C ILE A 282 -10.36 -11.20 -9.42
N TYR A 283 -11.68 -11.02 -9.31
CA TYR A 283 -12.67 -11.43 -10.30
C TYR A 283 -13.01 -10.36 -11.34
N GLU A 284 -12.34 -9.19 -11.29
CA GLU A 284 -12.63 -8.11 -12.24
C GLU A 284 -12.22 -8.47 -13.67
N PRO A 285 -13.00 -8.00 -14.67
CA PRO A 285 -12.84 -8.44 -16.07
C PRO A 285 -11.48 -8.09 -16.67
N GLN A 286 -10.80 -7.05 -16.19
CA GLN A 286 -9.46 -6.65 -16.66
C GLN A 286 -8.39 -7.70 -16.35
N PHE A 287 -8.58 -8.56 -15.33
CA PHE A 287 -7.61 -9.59 -14.97
C PHE A 287 -7.83 -10.91 -15.72
N LYS A 288 -8.93 -11.04 -16.48
CA LYS A 288 -9.34 -12.29 -17.13
C LYS A 288 -8.31 -12.82 -18.12
N TYR A 289 -7.76 -11.98 -18.98
CA TYR A 289 -6.86 -12.40 -20.06
C TYR A 289 -5.40 -12.16 -19.67
N SER A 290 -4.55 -13.18 -19.78
CA SER A 290 -3.18 -13.14 -19.31
C SER A 290 -2.33 -12.07 -20.01
N GLN A 291 -2.54 -11.83 -21.31
CA GLN A 291 -1.78 -10.84 -22.07
C GLN A 291 -2.07 -9.42 -21.61
N THR A 292 -3.36 -9.04 -21.53
CA THR A 292 -3.78 -7.72 -21.06
C THR A 292 -3.48 -7.53 -19.58
N ARG A 293 -3.67 -8.58 -18.76
CA ARG A 293 -3.32 -8.54 -17.33
C ARG A 293 -1.85 -8.21 -17.10
N LYS A 294 -0.91 -8.81 -17.86
CA LYS A 294 0.52 -8.48 -17.75
C LYS A 294 0.80 -7.00 -18.04
N VAL A 295 0.16 -6.43 -19.05
CA VAL A 295 0.31 -5.01 -19.38
C VAL A 295 -0.26 -4.13 -18.26
N LEU A 296 -1.43 -4.48 -17.72
CA LEU A 296 -2.03 -3.77 -16.59
C LEU A 296 -1.18 -3.84 -15.32
N MET A 297 -0.62 -5.03 -15.00
CA MET A 297 0.30 -5.20 -13.86
C MET A 297 1.52 -4.28 -13.97
N ARG A 298 2.12 -4.19 -15.16
CA ARG A 298 3.23 -3.29 -15.43
C ARG A 298 2.84 -1.81 -15.33
N ASP A 299 1.64 -1.46 -15.80
CA ASP A 299 1.13 -0.09 -15.68
C ASP A 299 0.84 0.29 -14.21
N MET A 300 0.23 -0.63 -13.45
CA MET A 300 0.01 -0.47 -12.01
C MET A 300 1.33 -0.32 -11.24
N ALA A 301 2.32 -1.16 -11.57
CA ALA A 301 3.66 -1.09 -11.00
C ALA A 301 4.33 0.27 -11.28
N LEU A 302 4.29 0.73 -12.54
CA LEU A 302 4.84 2.03 -12.92
C LEU A 302 4.12 3.17 -12.20
N LYS A 303 2.80 3.14 -12.08
CA LYS A 303 2.05 4.18 -11.37
C LYS A 303 2.34 4.22 -9.88
N THR A 304 2.52 3.06 -9.26
CA THR A 304 2.95 2.98 -7.86
C THR A 304 4.35 3.57 -7.67
N TYR A 305 5.30 3.19 -8.53
CA TYR A 305 6.65 3.74 -8.53
C TYR A 305 6.64 5.27 -8.72
N LEU A 306 5.94 5.77 -9.75
CA LEU A 306 5.84 7.21 -10.03
C LEU A 306 5.13 7.96 -8.90
N GLY A 307 4.14 7.36 -8.23
CA GLY A 307 3.51 7.96 -7.06
C GLY A 307 4.50 8.13 -5.89
N VAL A 308 5.35 7.14 -5.63
CA VAL A 308 6.42 7.27 -4.64
C VAL A 308 7.43 8.35 -5.05
N GLN A 309 7.80 8.43 -6.33
CA GLN A 309 8.66 9.50 -6.85
C GLN A 309 8.06 10.89 -6.67
N ASP A 310 6.75 11.05 -6.94
CA ASP A 310 6.04 12.32 -6.76
C ASP A 310 6.05 12.78 -5.28
N PHE A 311 6.01 11.84 -4.35
CA PHE A 311 6.11 12.16 -2.93
C PHE A 311 7.46 12.81 -2.60
N PHE A 312 8.54 12.34 -3.18
CA PHE A 312 9.87 12.92 -2.99
C PHE A 312 10.10 14.22 -3.77
N GLY A 313 9.16 14.62 -4.64
CA GLY A 313 9.33 15.77 -5.53
C GLY A 313 10.27 15.48 -6.69
N GLY A 314 10.60 14.22 -6.92
CA GLY A 314 11.42 13.78 -8.03
C GLY A 314 10.66 13.93 -9.34
N THR A 315 11.14 14.82 -10.20
CA THR A 315 10.83 14.77 -11.62
C THR A 315 11.78 13.73 -12.22
N SER A 316 11.40 12.45 -12.16
CA SER A 316 12.10 11.44 -12.97
C SER A 316 11.82 11.77 -14.44
N THR A 317 12.67 12.65 -14.98
CA THR A 317 12.59 13.10 -16.39
C THR A 317 12.78 11.92 -17.35
N ALA A 318 13.44 10.84 -16.92
CA ALA A 318 13.71 9.67 -17.75
C ALA A 318 12.50 8.71 -17.86
N LEU A 319 11.61 8.65 -16.85
CA LEU A 319 10.45 7.75 -16.84
C LEU A 319 9.11 8.49 -16.88
N SER A 320 9.08 9.83 -16.71
CA SER A 320 7.84 10.61 -16.77
C SER A 320 7.15 10.53 -18.13
N ASP A 321 7.91 10.31 -19.21
CA ASP A 321 7.43 10.14 -20.57
C ASP A 321 7.19 8.66 -20.97
N THR A 322 7.61 7.70 -20.11
CA THR A 322 7.43 6.28 -20.38
C THR A 322 6.05 5.84 -19.91
N ALA A 323 5.04 6.08 -20.72
CA ALA A 323 3.74 5.48 -20.47
C ALA A 323 3.75 4.01 -20.87
N ILE A 324 3.21 3.09 -20.02
CA ILE A 324 2.94 1.72 -20.43
C ILE A 324 1.67 1.69 -21.28
N LEU A 325 0.71 2.53 -20.97
CA LEU A 325 -0.50 2.76 -21.75
C LEU A 325 -0.63 4.25 -22.07
N PRO A 326 -1.05 4.59 -23.30
CA PRO A 326 -1.39 3.77 -24.47
C PRO A 326 -0.16 3.35 -25.28
N TYR A 327 -0.22 2.19 -25.94
CA TYR A 327 0.86 1.63 -26.75
C TYR A 327 0.56 1.36 -28.19
N LEU A 328 1.64 0.89 -28.83
CA LEU A 328 1.80 0.39 -30.18
C LEU A 328 0.54 -0.31 -30.72
N TRP A 329 0.14 0.16 -31.88
CA TRP A 329 -0.93 -0.35 -32.71
C TRP A 329 -0.25 -1.20 -33.79
N ASP A 330 -0.10 -2.46 -33.53
CA ASP A 330 0.61 -3.38 -34.42
C ASP A 330 -0.31 -4.40 -35.11
N GLU A 331 -1.63 -4.32 -34.82
CA GLU A 331 -2.63 -5.20 -35.40
C GLU A 331 -3.96 -4.48 -35.67
N ASP A 332 -4.75 -5.03 -36.58
CA ASP A 332 -6.12 -4.58 -36.82
C ASP A 332 -7.02 -4.88 -35.62
N ILE A 333 -7.85 -3.91 -35.28
CA ILE A 333 -8.78 -3.99 -34.16
C ILE A 333 -10.21 -4.03 -34.70
N SER A 334 -11.00 -5.02 -34.24
CA SER A 334 -12.39 -5.19 -34.65
C SER A 334 -13.33 -5.34 -33.44
N GLN A 335 -14.57 -4.92 -33.61
CA GLN A 335 -15.60 -5.16 -32.61
C GLN A 335 -15.75 -6.66 -32.37
N GLY A 336 -15.74 -7.05 -31.10
CA GLY A 336 -15.77 -8.45 -30.66
C GLY A 336 -14.40 -9.01 -30.28
N ASP A 337 -13.30 -8.30 -30.56
CA ASP A 337 -11.98 -8.71 -30.10
C ASP A 337 -11.92 -8.74 -28.56
N GLU A 338 -11.34 -9.82 -28.01
CA GLU A 338 -11.19 -10.02 -26.58
C GLU A 338 -9.73 -10.36 -26.18
N GLY A 339 -9.26 -9.78 -25.09
CA GLY A 339 -7.92 -10.04 -24.53
C GLY A 339 -6.77 -9.51 -25.39
N LYS A 340 -7.02 -8.56 -26.29
CA LYS A 340 -6.00 -7.95 -27.13
C LYS A 340 -5.38 -6.73 -26.45
N VAL A 341 -4.04 -6.67 -26.50
CA VAL A 341 -3.27 -5.53 -25.97
C VAL A 341 -3.57 -4.26 -26.77
N SER A 342 -3.73 -4.34 -28.09
CA SER A 342 -4.09 -3.20 -28.94
C SER A 342 -5.48 -2.65 -28.64
N VAL A 343 -6.47 -3.45 -28.23
CA VAL A 343 -7.75 -2.96 -27.71
C VAL A 343 -7.58 -2.26 -26.37
N LEU A 344 -6.76 -2.79 -25.49
CA LEU A 344 -6.43 -2.14 -24.22
C LEU A 344 -5.76 -0.79 -24.45
N ALA A 345 -4.81 -0.72 -25.39
CA ALA A 345 -4.14 0.51 -25.81
C ALA A 345 -5.14 1.53 -26.38
N LEU A 346 -6.09 1.10 -27.22
CA LEU A 346 -7.18 1.95 -27.72
C LEU A 346 -8.02 2.54 -26.59
N GLN A 347 -8.44 1.70 -25.64
CA GLN A 347 -9.20 2.15 -24.47
C GLN A 347 -8.43 3.20 -23.66
N ALA A 348 -7.14 2.99 -23.43
CA ALA A 348 -6.28 3.92 -22.70
C ALA A 348 -6.04 5.23 -23.49
N ALA A 349 -5.88 5.17 -24.83
CA ALA A 349 -5.76 6.35 -25.68
C ALA A 349 -7.04 7.19 -25.65
N LEU A 350 -8.20 6.55 -25.81
CA LEU A 350 -9.50 7.21 -25.72
C LEU A 350 -9.72 7.81 -24.32
N ALA A 351 -9.26 7.15 -23.26
CA ALA A 351 -9.33 7.69 -21.91
C ALA A 351 -8.43 8.92 -21.73
N SER A 352 -7.23 8.91 -22.29
CA SER A 352 -6.31 10.05 -22.27
C SER A 352 -6.84 11.24 -23.09
N ALA A 353 -7.61 10.97 -24.15
CA ALA A 353 -8.26 11.97 -24.98
C ALA A 353 -9.63 12.45 -24.41
N GLY A 354 -10.09 11.89 -23.28
CA GLY A 354 -11.35 12.28 -22.64
C GLY A 354 -12.62 11.65 -23.21
N PHE A 355 -12.50 10.61 -24.07
CA PHE A 355 -13.64 9.92 -24.70
C PHE A 355 -14.00 8.59 -24.02
N TYR A 356 -13.14 8.07 -23.14
CA TYR A 356 -13.41 6.82 -22.41
C TYR A 356 -13.35 7.05 -20.89
N PRO A 357 -14.36 6.64 -20.12
CA PRO A 357 -15.59 5.97 -20.56
C PRO A 357 -16.48 6.89 -21.43
N PRO A 358 -17.38 6.33 -22.25
CA PRO A 358 -18.28 7.15 -23.06
C PRO A 358 -19.24 7.96 -22.19
N LEU A 359 -19.81 9.03 -22.75
CA LEU A 359 -20.71 9.93 -22.03
C LEU A 359 -21.84 9.18 -21.31
N GLY A 360 -22.05 9.51 -20.03
CA GLY A 360 -23.07 8.88 -19.19
C GLY A 360 -22.64 7.55 -18.57
N LYS A 361 -21.38 7.14 -18.75
CA LYS A 361 -20.77 5.96 -18.13
C LYS A 361 -19.66 6.34 -17.19
N THR A 362 -19.44 5.53 -16.16
CA THR A 362 -18.31 5.62 -15.23
C THR A 362 -17.19 4.66 -15.62
N ARG A 363 -16.03 4.77 -14.97
CA ARG A 363 -14.94 3.80 -15.16
C ARG A 363 -15.28 2.42 -14.60
N ASP A 364 -16.17 2.34 -13.61
CA ASP A 364 -16.70 1.08 -13.10
C ASP A 364 -17.62 0.41 -14.14
N ASP A 365 -18.48 1.18 -14.82
CA ASP A 365 -19.29 0.65 -15.94
C ASP A 365 -18.41 0.16 -17.10
N CYS A 366 -17.28 0.83 -17.33
CA CYS A 366 -16.44 0.63 -18.50
C CYS A 366 -14.94 0.59 -18.07
N PRO A 367 -14.49 -0.47 -17.39
CA PRO A 367 -13.06 -0.61 -17.07
C PRO A 367 -12.22 -0.89 -18.34
N LEU A 368 -10.89 -0.65 -18.23
CA LEU A 368 -9.95 -1.00 -19.29
C LEU A 368 -9.70 -2.51 -19.25
N THR A 369 -10.17 -3.24 -20.25
CA THR A 369 -10.17 -4.72 -20.23
C THR A 369 -9.45 -5.38 -21.40
N GLY A 370 -9.19 -4.63 -22.47
CA GLY A 370 -8.73 -5.20 -23.74
C GLY A 370 -9.83 -5.95 -24.48
N VAL A 371 -11.10 -5.64 -24.21
CA VAL A 371 -12.26 -6.23 -24.87
C VAL A 371 -13.03 -5.16 -25.63
N PHE A 372 -13.16 -5.34 -26.94
CA PHE A 372 -13.84 -4.38 -27.82
C PHE A 372 -15.34 -4.66 -27.83
N LYS A 373 -16.05 -4.12 -26.86
CA LYS A 373 -17.52 -4.16 -26.77
C LYS A 373 -18.12 -2.75 -26.82
N GLU A 374 -19.32 -2.60 -26.29
CA GLU A 374 -20.11 -1.37 -26.40
C GLU A 374 -19.41 -0.11 -25.89
N CYS A 375 -18.74 -0.19 -24.73
CA CYS A 375 -17.98 0.95 -24.18
C CYS A 375 -16.92 1.45 -25.17
N THR A 376 -16.13 0.54 -25.74
CA THR A 376 -15.07 0.90 -26.69
C THR A 376 -15.65 1.41 -28.00
N ARG A 377 -16.72 0.77 -28.49
CA ARG A 377 -17.41 1.21 -29.72
C ARG A 377 -17.96 2.62 -29.59
N SER A 378 -18.69 2.90 -28.51
CA SER A 378 -19.30 4.23 -28.29
C SER A 378 -18.26 5.32 -28.08
N ALA A 379 -17.20 5.04 -27.33
CA ALA A 379 -16.11 5.99 -27.13
C ALA A 379 -15.36 6.28 -28.43
N LEU A 380 -15.09 5.25 -29.25
CA LEU A 380 -14.43 5.43 -30.54
C LEU A 380 -15.30 6.21 -31.52
N ALA A 381 -16.60 5.93 -31.60
CA ALA A 381 -17.53 6.69 -32.44
C ALA A 381 -17.55 8.18 -32.05
N SER A 382 -17.67 8.48 -30.75
CA SER A 382 -17.62 9.86 -30.27
C SER A 382 -16.27 10.55 -30.57
N PHE A 383 -15.16 9.85 -30.49
CA PHE A 383 -13.86 10.39 -30.90
C PHE A 383 -13.84 10.73 -32.40
N GLN A 384 -14.29 9.82 -33.25
CA GLN A 384 -14.32 10.00 -34.73
C GLN A 384 -15.26 11.11 -35.20
N GLU A 385 -16.34 11.38 -34.45
CA GLU A 385 -17.28 12.48 -34.73
C GLU A 385 -16.72 13.86 -34.33
N ASN A 386 -15.71 13.92 -33.44
CA ASN A 386 -15.17 15.17 -32.91
C ASN A 386 -13.78 15.54 -33.46
N VAL A 387 -13.20 14.69 -34.31
CA VAL A 387 -11.92 14.89 -34.97
C VAL A 387 -12.12 14.94 -36.50
#